data_307b13d4ac2869aa0e5be44f3ea85677
#
_entry.id   307b13d4ac2869aa0e5be44f3ea85677
#
_cell.length_a   1.000
_cell.length_b   1.000
_cell.length_c   1.000
_cell.angle_alpha   90.00
_cell.angle_beta   90.00
_cell.angle_gamma   90.00
#
_symmetry.space_group_name_H-M   'P 1'
#
loop_
_entity.id
_entity.type
_entity.pdbx_description
1 polymer ?
#
loop_
_entity_poly.entity_id
_entity_poly.type
_entity_poly.pdbx_seq_one_letter_code
_entity_poly.pdbx_strand_id
1 'polypeptide(L)'
;MADAPAPVATPLATETPSTGTGDDLEARVVVYNCDCHTYQQVIALFCQCIPGMTPSKAFELAWKIDHQGEAGVFTGSWKQSEEMAGKLAGGGLRVTVQ
;
A
#
# COMPACT_ATOMS: atom_id res chain seq x y z
N MET A 1 -13.99 -13.46 -6.29
CA MET A 1 -13.79 -13.29 -6.09
C MET A 1 -13.78 -12.82 -5.41
N ALA A 2 -13.82 -12.82 -5.24
CA ALA A 2 -13.76 -12.32 -4.78
C ALA A 2 -13.52 -12.00 -3.96
N ASP A 3 -13.63 -12.12 -3.74
CA ASP A 3 -13.43 -11.88 -3.17
C ASP A 3 -13.06 -11.38 -2.42
N ALA A 4 -13.12 -11.42 -2.21
CA ALA A 4 -12.82 -11.00 -1.66
C ALA A 4 -12.45 -10.61 -0.86
N PRO A 5 -12.43 -10.60 -0.57
CA PRO A 5 -12.02 -10.26 0.13
C PRO A 5 -11.71 -9.75 0.85
N ALA A 6 -11.90 -9.68 1.10
CA ALA A 6 -11.65 -9.22 1.65
C ALA A 6 -11.21 -8.91 2.47
N PRO A 7 -11.27 -8.94 2.72
CA PRO A 7 -10.86 -8.69 3.44
C PRO A 7 -10.38 -8.40 4.22
N VAL A 8 -10.47 -8.52 4.33
CA VAL A 8 -10.08 -8.31 4.95
C VAL A 8 -9.50 -7.97 5.65
N ALA A 9 -9.55 -7.92 5.71
CA ALA A 9 -9.08 -7.65 6.27
C ALA A 9 -8.55 -7.29 6.97
N THR A 10 -8.59 -7.24 7.08
CA THR A 10 -8.12 -6.96 7.67
C THR A 10 -7.66 -6.58 8.36
N PRO A 11 -7.88 -6.54 8.61
CA PRO A 11 -7.42 -6.17 9.32
C PRO A 11 -6.78 -6.35 10.05
N LEU A 12 -6.84 -6.56 10.16
CA LEU A 12 -6.35 -6.77 10.76
C LEU A 12 -5.54 -6.70 11.23
N ALA A 13 -5.40 -6.71 10.95
CA ALA A 13 -4.67 -6.75 11.45
C ALA A 13 -4.24 -6.33 12.22
N THR A 14 -4.53 -6.11 12.27
CA THR A 14 -4.04 -5.67 12.89
C THR A 14 -3.79 -5.74 13.99
N GLU A 15 -4.07 -5.98 14.15
CA GLU A 15 -3.83 -6.00 15.17
C GLU A 15 -2.88 -6.55 15.65
N THR A 16 -2.50 -6.97 15.45
CA THR A 16 -1.68 -7.49 15.89
C THR A 16 -0.69 -7.24 16.30
N PRO A 17 -0.43 -7.26 16.29
CA PRO A 17 0.62 -7.18 16.80
C PRO A 17 1.03 -6.48 17.63
N SER A 18 0.53 -6.22 17.89
CA SER A 18 0.93 -5.49 18.75
C SER A 18 1.86 -5.87 19.70
N THR A 19 2.57 -6.54 19.55
CA THR A 19 3.60 -6.86 20.47
C THR A 19 4.67 -5.82 20.40
N GLY A 20 5.54 -5.75 21.34
CA GLY A 20 6.58 -4.75 21.36
C GLY A 20 7.63 -4.93 20.30
N THR A 21 7.62 -6.06 19.62
CA THR A 21 8.60 -6.32 18.57
C THR A 21 8.08 -6.01 17.19
N GLY A 22 6.92 -5.39 17.10
CA GLY A 22 6.29 -5.15 15.81
C GLY A 22 7.14 -4.38 14.83
N ASP A 23 8.03 -3.51 15.30
CA ASP A 23 8.84 -2.68 14.42
C ASP A 23 9.78 -3.51 13.55
N ASP A 24 10.17 -4.69 14.00
CA ASP A 24 11.09 -5.55 13.29
C ASP A 24 10.40 -6.60 12.45
N LEU A 25 9.09 -6.73 12.58
CA LEU A 25 8.34 -7.72 11.80
C LEU A 25 8.18 -7.22 10.38
N GLU A 26 8.23 -8.18 9.47
CA GLU A 26 8.01 -7.84 8.06
C GLU A 26 6.55 -7.47 7.85
N ALA A 27 6.35 -6.44 7.06
CA ALA A 27 5.03 -5.96 6.73
C ALA A 27 5.03 -5.46 5.30
N ARG A 28 3.86 -5.19 4.78
CA ARG A 28 3.74 -4.65 3.44
C ARG A 28 2.66 -3.58 3.41
N VAL A 29 2.83 -2.68 2.47
CA VAL A 29 1.88 -1.59 2.22
C VAL A 29 1.03 -1.99 1.04
N VAL A 30 -0.28 -1.97 1.22
CA VAL A 30 -1.24 -2.29 0.16
C VAL A 30 -2.04 -1.04 -0.16
N VAL A 31 -2.12 -0.71 -1.44
CA VAL A 31 -2.88 0.44 -1.92
C VAL A 31 -4.13 -0.06 -2.60
N TYR A 32 -5.25 0.56 -2.30
CA TYR A 32 -6.56 0.18 -2.82
C TYR A 32 -7.02 1.17 -3.86
N ASN A 33 -7.87 0.69 -4.75
CA ASN A 33 -8.41 1.52 -5.82
C ASN A 33 -9.24 2.66 -5.27
N CYS A 34 -9.09 3.82 -5.91
CA CYS A 34 -9.86 5.01 -5.58
C CYS A 34 -10.02 5.80 -6.87
N ASP A 35 -11.24 6.24 -7.16
CA ASP A 35 -11.50 7.03 -8.35
C ASP A 35 -11.02 8.46 -8.20
N CYS A 36 -10.32 8.76 -7.13
CA CYS A 36 -9.92 10.11 -6.78
C CYS A 36 -8.60 10.54 -7.41
N HIS A 37 -7.92 9.64 -8.12
CA HIS A 37 -6.61 9.94 -8.72
C HIS A 37 -6.53 9.41 -10.13
N THR A 38 -5.76 10.12 -10.96
CA THR A 38 -5.40 9.62 -12.29
C THR A 38 -4.19 8.71 -12.17
N TYR A 39 -3.92 7.94 -13.22
CA TYR A 39 -2.69 7.15 -13.29
C TYR A 39 -1.46 8.02 -13.08
N GLN A 40 -1.43 9.17 -13.71
CA GLN A 40 -0.28 10.07 -13.60
C GLN A 40 -0.05 10.51 -12.15
N GLN A 41 -1.12 10.80 -11.44
CA GLN A 41 -1.03 11.20 -10.04
C GLN A 41 -0.50 10.07 -9.18
N VAL A 42 -1.01 8.85 -9.40
CA VAL A 42 -0.57 7.69 -8.64
C VAL A 42 0.89 7.38 -8.92
N ILE A 43 1.28 7.42 -10.20
CA ILE A 43 2.66 7.17 -10.58
C ILE A 43 3.60 8.18 -9.93
N ALA A 44 3.21 9.45 -9.94
CA ALA A 44 4.02 10.49 -9.32
C ALA A 44 4.16 10.27 -7.82
N LEU A 45 3.07 9.91 -7.15
CA LEU A 45 3.12 9.66 -5.71
C LEU A 45 4.01 8.46 -5.39
N PHE A 46 3.89 7.39 -6.15
CA PHE A 46 4.73 6.21 -5.93
C PHE A 46 6.21 6.56 -6.12
N CYS A 47 6.54 7.30 -7.16
CA CYS A 47 7.93 7.66 -7.41
C CYS A 47 8.47 8.61 -6.36
N GLN A 48 7.64 9.47 -5.81
CA GLN A 48 8.06 10.41 -4.76
C GLN A 48 8.22 9.73 -3.41
N CYS A 49 7.34 8.79 -3.10
CA CYS A 49 7.27 8.25 -1.76
C CYS A 49 8.01 6.94 -1.58
N ILE A 50 8.10 6.12 -2.62
CA ILE A 50 8.63 4.77 -2.50
C ILE A 50 10.05 4.73 -3.04
N PRO A 51 11.06 4.43 -2.20
CA PRO A 51 12.44 4.39 -2.67
C PRO A 51 12.61 3.33 -3.75
N GLY A 52 13.37 3.67 -4.78
CA GLY A 52 13.67 2.74 -5.86
C GLY A 52 12.55 2.54 -6.85
N MET A 53 11.44 3.22 -6.67
CA MET A 53 10.31 3.09 -7.61
C MET A 53 10.65 3.77 -8.92
N THR A 54 10.30 3.11 -10.02
CA THR A 54 10.46 3.67 -11.36
C THR A 54 9.08 3.93 -11.96
N PRO A 55 9.00 4.81 -12.97
CA PRO A 55 7.72 5.06 -13.63
C PRO A 55 7.09 3.80 -14.23
N SER A 56 7.91 2.91 -14.81
CA SER A 56 7.41 1.66 -15.36
C SER A 56 6.78 0.78 -14.29
N LYS A 57 7.48 0.63 -13.17
CA LYS A 57 6.98 -0.19 -12.07
C LYS A 57 5.75 0.45 -11.45
N ALA A 58 5.77 1.76 -11.30
CA ALA A 58 4.64 2.50 -10.75
C ALA A 58 3.40 2.33 -11.63
N PHE A 59 3.60 2.36 -12.95
CA PHE A 59 2.48 2.15 -13.87
C PHE A 59 1.90 0.75 -13.71
N GLU A 60 2.75 -0.28 -13.62
CA GLU A 60 2.27 -1.65 -13.43
C GLU A 60 1.43 -1.77 -12.17
N LEU A 61 1.89 -1.14 -11.10
CA LEU A 61 1.16 -1.19 -9.84
C LEU A 61 -0.16 -0.43 -9.93
N ALA A 62 -0.15 0.72 -10.56
CA ALA A 62 -1.37 1.50 -10.77
C ALA A 62 -2.38 0.72 -11.60
N TRP A 63 -1.90 0.01 -12.62
CA TRP A 63 -2.75 -0.81 -13.46
C TRP A 63 -3.39 -1.94 -12.65
N LYS A 64 -2.60 -2.61 -11.80
CA LYS A 64 -3.11 -3.65 -10.93
C LYS A 64 -4.18 -3.13 -9.98
N ILE A 65 -3.92 -1.97 -9.39
CA ILE A 65 -4.87 -1.37 -8.47
C ILE A 65 -6.17 -1.06 -9.19
N ASP A 66 -6.08 -0.52 -10.39
CA ASP A 66 -7.25 -0.15 -11.17
C ASP A 66 -8.06 -1.37 -11.60
N HIS A 67 -7.39 -2.44 -11.99
CA HIS A 67 -8.05 -3.62 -12.56
C HIS A 67 -8.36 -4.70 -11.53
N GLN A 68 -7.56 -4.81 -10.48
CA GLN A 68 -7.71 -5.86 -9.49
C GLN A 68 -8.20 -5.33 -8.13
N GLY A 69 -8.25 -4.02 -7.98
CA GLY A 69 -8.77 -3.39 -6.76
C GLY A 69 -7.71 -3.04 -5.75
N GLU A 70 -6.57 -3.68 -5.77
CA GLU A 70 -5.50 -3.42 -4.82
C GLU A 70 -4.18 -3.99 -5.31
N ALA A 71 -3.08 -3.50 -4.75
CA ALA A 71 -1.76 -4.08 -5.00
C ALA A 71 -0.83 -3.75 -3.85
N GLY A 72 0.08 -4.67 -3.55
CA GLY A 72 1.17 -4.42 -2.61
C GLY A 72 2.23 -3.58 -3.30
N VAL A 73 2.63 -2.48 -2.69
CA VAL A 73 3.57 -1.55 -3.31
C VAL A 73 4.89 -1.45 -2.57
N PHE A 74 4.97 -1.97 -1.36
CA PHE A 74 6.19 -1.87 -0.56
C PHE A 74 6.20 -2.99 0.47
N THR A 75 7.38 -3.54 0.71
CA THR A 75 7.60 -4.53 1.76
C THR A 75 8.81 -4.10 2.57
N GLY A 76 8.71 -4.18 3.87
CA GLY A 76 9.80 -3.80 4.76
C GLY A 76 9.39 -4.08 6.19
N SER A 77 10.09 -3.46 7.14
CA SER A 77 9.72 -3.61 8.54
C SER A 77 8.37 -2.94 8.77
N TRP A 78 7.73 -3.30 9.87
CA TRP A 78 6.46 -2.68 10.23
C TRP A 78 6.58 -1.18 10.31
N LYS A 79 7.65 -0.71 10.96
CA LYS A 79 7.87 0.72 11.10
C LYS A 79 8.03 1.42 9.76
N GLN A 80 8.84 0.84 8.88
CA GLN A 80 9.04 1.40 7.55
C GLN A 80 7.73 1.43 6.77
N SER A 81 6.96 0.36 6.89
CA SER A 81 5.68 0.25 6.18
C SER A 81 4.68 1.29 6.69
N GLU A 82 4.65 1.52 7.99
CA GLU A 82 3.76 2.55 8.54
C GLU A 82 4.15 3.94 8.05
N GLU A 83 5.45 4.22 8.01
CA GLU A 83 5.92 5.50 7.51
C GLU A 83 5.56 5.70 6.04
N MET A 84 5.76 4.64 5.26
CA MET A 84 5.42 4.66 3.85
C MET A 84 3.93 4.87 3.64
N ALA A 85 3.12 4.12 4.39
CA ALA A 85 1.67 4.23 4.30
C ALA A 85 1.20 5.64 4.65
N GLY A 86 1.84 6.25 5.65
CA GLY A 86 1.52 7.62 6.04
C GLY A 86 1.78 8.61 4.91
N LYS A 87 2.89 8.45 4.20
CA LYS A 87 3.21 9.32 3.08
C LYS A 87 2.21 9.16 1.95
N LEU A 88 1.87 7.92 1.61
CA LEU A 88 0.92 7.65 0.54
C LEU A 88 -0.48 8.13 0.92
N ALA A 89 -0.88 7.91 2.15
CA ALA A 89 -2.17 8.39 2.64
C ALA A 89 -2.22 9.92 2.63
N GLY A 90 -1.09 10.56 2.91
CA GLY A 90 -0.99 12.01 2.83
C GLY A 90 -1.22 12.53 1.43
N GLY A 91 -0.97 11.72 0.41
CA GLY A 91 -1.27 12.05 -0.97
C GLY A 91 -2.70 11.71 -1.38
N GLY A 92 -3.50 11.20 -0.46
CA GLY A 92 -4.90 10.90 -0.73
C GLY A 92 -5.20 9.49 -1.13
N LEU A 93 -4.20 8.59 -1.08
CA LEU A 93 -4.41 7.20 -1.46
C LEU A 93 -4.99 6.41 -0.30
N ARG A 94 -5.71 5.35 -0.63
CA ARG A 94 -6.23 4.42 0.36
C ARG A 94 -5.19 3.33 0.57
N VAL A 95 -4.64 3.25 1.77
CA VAL A 95 -3.56 2.30 2.06
C VAL A 95 -3.79 1.57 3.37
N THR A 96 -3.24 0.37 3.45
CA THR A 96 -3.17 -0.35 4.72
C THR A 96 -1.78 -0.95 4.85
N VAL A 97 -1.42 -1.29 6.09
CA VAL A 97 -0.21 -2.04 6.40
C VAL A 97 -0.64 -3.42 6.85
N GLN A 98 -0.07 -4.43 6.24
CA GLN A 98 -0.46 -5.81 6.53
C GLN A 98 0.73 -6.68 6.85
#